data_2f86190a068df746954f94af8107b47f
#
_entry.id   2f86190a068df746954f94af8107b47f
#
_cell.length_a   1.000
_cell.length_b   1.000
_cell.length_c   1.000
_cell.angle_alpha   90.00
_cell.angle_beta   90.00
_cell.angle_gamma   90.00
#
_symmetry.space_group_name_H-M   'P 1'
#
loop_
_entity.id
_entity.type
_entity.pdbx_description
1 polymer ?
#
loop_
_entity_poly.entity_id
_entity_poly.type
_entity_poly.pdbx_seq_one_letter_code
_entity_poly.pdbx_strand_id
1 'polypeptide(L)'
;MPAFSATVNFTDYSRAYLRYTETLRYPSIFEGIYGFSTAAGSFNRMGYGWRPEHAKNWEVGYIHDLTGLLPKMKKADFRINYFHNKTKNVIDRDSNLEFEQFDRQIRSGAELSTRFDTGRVFGSLNVFRSLKNKMCDETFQWSTVTAGDVDATYFAETGKTMSRPVCNHGGLSDSGYLASALQPRWSIDAELGSRFLANRLETGVRLHYHSRVYENRNDAWQPNYNIFNQYRGTNHKPQYNDMRWQPVAVWDAYLRYKIGKNLTAELVGSNLTNRYYLDPMSRSYMPAPGRTIRIGITGKF
;
A
#
# COMPACT_ATOMS: atom_id res chain seq x y z
N MET A 1 -3.73 -1.28 26.54
CA MET A 1 -3.38 -0.49 25.36
C MET A 1 -4.20 0.77 25.38
N PRO A 2 -3.59 1.96 25.46
CA PRO A 2 -4.35 3.20 25.48
C PRO A 2 -5.03 3.44 24.13
N ALA A 3 -6.26 3.92 24.21
CA ALA A 3 -7.04 4.38 23.07
C ALA A 3 -7.79 5.64 23.49
N PHE A 4 -7.78 6.63 22.63
CA PHE A 4 -8.49 7.89 22.81
C PHE A 4 -9.17 8.28 21.51
N SER A 5 -10.39 8.79 21.61
CA SER A 5 -11.08 9.40 20.48
C SER A 5 -11.91 10.60 20.93
N ALA A 6 -11.88 11.65 20.14
CA ALA A 6 -12.70 12.84 20.32
C ALA A 6 -13.39 13.15 19.00
N THR A 7 -14.66 13.54 19.07
CA THR A 7 -15.43 13.97 17.92
C THR A 7 -16.11 15.31 18.26
N VAL A 8 -16.00 16.25 17.35
CA VAL A 8 -16.65 17.56 17.44
C VAL A 8 -17.63 17.67 16.30
N ASN A 9 -18.89 17.85 16.60
CA ASN A 9 -19.93 18.16 15.64
C ASN A 9 -20.04 19.68 15.51
N PHE A 10 -19.80 20.19 14.31
CA PHE A 10 -19.94 21.63 14.01
C PHE A 10 -21.38 21.97 13.64
N THR A 11 -22.03 21.04 12.96
CA THR A 11 -23.44 21.09 12.58
C THR A 11 -24.01 19.67 12.59
N ASP A 12 -25.30 19.50 12.34
CA ASP A 12 -25.94 18.19 12.17
C ASP A 12 -25.34 17.39 11.00
N TYR A 13 -24.68 18.08 10.06
CA TYR A 13 -24.14 17.52 8.82
C TYR A 13 -22.61 17.41 8.80
N SER A 14 -21.92 18.06 9.75
CA SER A 14 -20.46 18.16 9.69
C SER A 14 -19.81 17.87 11.03
N ARG A 15 -18.75 17.06 10.98
CA ARG A 15 -17.96 16.69 12.17
C ARG A 15 -16.52 16.45 11.84
N ALA A 16 -15.66 16.76 12.80
CA ALA A 16 -14.26 16.35 12.80
C ALA A 16 -14.00 15.36 13.94
N TYR A 17 -13.01 14.51 13.74
CA TYR A 17 -12.60 13.58 14.78
C TYR A 17 -11.07 13.47 14.85
N LEU A 18 -10.61 13.15 16.03
CA LEU A 18 -9.24 12.79 16.34
C LEU A 18 -9.26 11.44 17.04
N ARG A 19 -8.41 10.52 16.58
CA ARG A 19 -8.25 9.20 17.20
C ARG A 19 -6.79 8.90 17.44
N TYR A 20 -6.50 8.36 18.60
CA TYR A 20 -5.23 7.78 18.95
C TYR A 20 -5.43 6.38 19.46
N THR A 21 -4.63 5.43 18.97
CA THR A 21 -4.65 4.06 19.46
C THR A 21 -3.23 3.50 19.53
N GLU A 22 -2.98 2.71 20.56
CA GLU A 22 -1.80 1.85 20.62
C GLU A 22 -2.22 0.40 20.53
N THR A 23 -1.44 -0.40 19.79
CA THR A 23 -1.67 -1.83 19.65
C THR A 23 -0.36 -2.60 19.79
N LEU A 24 -0.44 -3.80 20.38
CA LEU A 24 0.67 -4.76 20.44
C LEU A 24 0.31 -5.97 19.57
N ARG A 25 1.28 -6.44 18.80
CA ARG A 25 1.23 -7.73 18.13
C ARG A 25 2.38 -8.59 18.64
N TYR A 26 2.06 -9.70 19.26
CA TYR A 26 3.07 -10.67 19.65
C TYR A 26 3.51 -11.48 18.43
N PRO A 27 4.80 -11.91 18.40
CA PRO A 27 5.25 -12.83 17.36
C PRO A 27 4.36 -14.08 17.33
N SER A 28 3.98 -14.51 16.16
CA SER A 28 3.30 -15.79 15.99
C SER A 28 4.29 -16.95 16.21
N ILE A 29 3.76 -18.14 16.50
CA ILE A 29 4.57 -19.37 16.59
C ILE A 29 5.39 -19.57 15.29
N PHE A 30 4.78 -19.27 14.16
CA PHE A 30 5.42 -19.38 12.86
C PHE A 30 6.61 -18.42 12.68
N GLU A 31 6.50 -17.19 13.17
CA GLU A 31 7.58 -16.20 13.16
C GLU A 31 8.70 -16.55 14.15
N GLY A 32 8.35 -17.17 15.28
CA GLY A 32 9.31 -17.50 16.34
C GLY A 32 10.08 -18.81 16.14
N ILE A 33 9.55 -19.78 15.39
CA ILE A 33 10.09 -21.15 15.34
C ILE A 33 10.62 -21.50 13.93
N TYR A 34 10.05 -20.97 12.85
CA TYR A 34 10.38 -21.37 11.50
C TYR A 34 10.81 -20.19 10.63
N GLY A 35 12.09 -20.18 10.27
CA GLY A 35 12.51 -19.51 9.04
C GLY A 35 12.13 -20.39 7.85
N PHE A 36 11.46 -19.84 6.86
CA PHE A 36 11.17 -20.53 5.58
C PHE A 36 12.35 -20.41 4.61
N SER A 37 13.55 -20.32 5.08
CA SER A 37 14.70 -20.35 4.19
C SER A 37 15.08 -21.80 3.89
N THR A 38 15.11 -22.14 2.63
CA THR A 38 15.70 -23.40 2.11
C THR A 38 17.21 -23.30 1.98
N ALA A 39 17.82 -22.16 2.28
CA ALA A 39 19.25 -22.00 2.25
C ALA A 39 19.88 -22.80 3.39
N ALA A 40 20.79 -23.72 3.04
CA ALA A 40 21.50 -24.52 3.99
C ALA A 40 22.26 -23.62 4.98
N GLY A 41 21.89 -23.69 6.26
CA GLY A 41 22.51 -22.93 7.34
C GLY A 41 21.63 -21.92 8.07
N SER A 42 20.41 -21.66 7.59
CA SER A 42 19.53 -20.64 8.17
C SER A 42 18.64 -21.12 9.35
N PHE A 43 18.85 -22.34 9.82
CA PHE A 43 18.11 -22.87 10.99
C PHE A 43 18.44 -22.20 12.33
N ASN A 44 19.36 -21.24 12.35
CA ASN A 44 19.90 -20.72 13.60
C ASN A 44 19.33 -19.37 14.05
N ARG A 45 18.45 -18.75 13.30
CA ARG A 45 17.79 -17.52 13.77
C ARG A 45 16.42 -17.85 14.34
N MET A 46 16.41 -18.58 15.45
CA MET A 46 15.20 -18.65 16.27
C MET A 46 14.93 -17.26 16.83
N GLY A 47 13.70 -16.79 16.73
CA GLY A 47 13.27 -15.49 17.25
C GLY A 47 13.28 -15.39 18.77
N TYR A 48 14.37 -15.87 19.39
CA TYR A 48 14.60 -15.73 20.82
C TYR A 48 14.81 -14.26 21.17
N GLY A 49 13.97 -13.77 22.06
CA GLY A 49 14.07 -12.40 22.54
C GLY A 49 13.37 -11.35 21.67
N TRP A 50 12.59 -11.77 20.68
CA TRP A 50 11.78 -10.81 19.91
C TRP A 50 10.75 -10.12 20.79
N ARG A 51 10.69 -8.82 20.64
CA ARG A 51 9.74 -7.98 21.35
C ARG A 51 8.43 -7.91 20.55
N PRO A 52 7.29 -7.74 21.21
CA PRO A 52 6.05 -7.46 20.52
C PRO A 52 6.19 -6.20 19.64
N GLU A 53 5.60 -6.24 18.46
CA GLU A 53 5.41 -5.02 17.69
C GLU A 53 4.52 -4.06 18.46
N HIS A 54 4.90 -2.82 18.51
CA HIS A 54 4.13 -1.77 19.17
C HIS A 54 3.80 -0.66 18.17
N ALA A 55 2.55 -0.61 17.76
CA ALA A 55 2.03 0.39 16.84
C ALA A 55 1.34 1.52 17.60
N LYS A 56 1.66 2.75 17.21
CA LYS A 56 1.01 4.00 17.64
C LYS A 56 0.38 4.65 16.41
N ASN A 57 -0.95 4.80 16.46
CA ASN A 57 -1.74 5.28 15.34
C ASN A 57 -2.42 6.60 15.72
N TRP A 58 -2.21 7.61 14.89
CA TRP A 58 -2.93 8.88 14.91
C TRP A 58 -3.79 8.99 13.67
N GLU A 59 -5.00 9.43 13.86
CA GLU A 59 -5.93 9.68 12.76
C GLU A 59 -6.70 10.96 13.06
N VAL A 60 -6.76 11.86 12.08
CA VAL A 60 -7.59 13.04 12.10
C VAL A 60 -8.43 13.08 10.84
N GLY A 61 -9.71 13.32 10.97
CA GLY A 61 -10.59 13.33 9.82
C GLY A 61 -11.75 14.31 9.96
N TYR A 62 -12.32 14.63 8.80
CA TYR A 62 -13.49 15.46 8.68
C TYR A 62 -14.52 14.74 7.79
N ILE A 63 -15.76 14.76 8.20
CA ILE A 63 -16.89 14.15 7.50
C ILE A 63 -17.94 15.23 7.31
N HIS A 64 -18.46 15.33 6.08
CA HIS A 64 -19.55 16.24 5.75
C HIS A 64 -20.64 15.51 4.96
N ASP A 65 -21.83 15.53 5.46
CA ASP A 65 -23.03 15.12 4.75
C ASP A 65 -23.57 16.33 3.95
N LEU A 66 -23.49 16.23 2.64
CA LEU A 66 -23.89 17.29 1.72
C LEU A 66 -25.41 17.28 1.41
N THR A 67 -26.18 16.34 1.93
CA THR A 67 -27.63 16.25 1.65
C THR A 67 -28.37 17.48 2.12
N GLY A 68 -27.92 18.12 3.20
CA GLY A 68 -28.47 19.40 3.66
C GLY A 68 -28.26 20.57 2.69
N LEU A 69 -27.17 20.52 1.91
CA LEU A 69 -26.87 21.54 0.89
C LEU A 69 -27.42 21.17 -0.49
N LEU A 70 -27.65 19.89 -0.74
CA LEU A 70 -28.04 19.32 -2.03
C LEU A 70 -29.33 18.50 -1.87
N PRO A 71 -30.49 19.10 -1.64
CA PRO A 71 -31.73 18.41 -1.25
C PRO A 71 -32.29 17.46 -2.33
N LYS A 72 -31.81 17.56 -3.58
CA LYS A 72 -32.19 16.65 -4.66
C LYS A 72 -31.36 15.34 -4.63
N MET A 73 -30.37 15.25 -3.77
CA MET A 73 -29.56 14.05 -3.62
C MET A 73 -30.09 13.16 -2.51
N LYS A 74 -30.19 11.86 -2.80
CA LYS A 74 -30.54 10.85 -1.78
C LYS A 74 -29.38 10.56 -0.84
N LYS A 75 -28.15 10.68 -1.35
CA LYS A 75 -26.90 10.60 -0.60
C LYS A 75 -25.88 11.53 -1.25
N ALA A 76 -25.19 12.27 -0.45
CA ALA A 76 -24.01 13.02 -0.89
C ALA A 76 -23.15 13.28 0.35
N ASP A 77 -22.00 12.68 0.41
CA ASP A 77 -21.07 12.87 1.53
C ASP A 77 -19.64 12.84 1.06
N PHE A 78 -18.76 13.48 1.81
CA PHE A 78 -17.36 13.28 1.68
C PHE A 78 -16.68 13.14 3.04
N ARG A 79 -15.56 12.44 3.03
CA ARG A 79 -14.68 12.26 4.17
C ARG A 79 -13.25 12.52 3.72
N ILE A 80 -12.55 13.36 4.47
CA ILE A 80 -11.11 13.53 4.37
C ILE A 80 -10.49 13.00 5.64
N ASN A 81 -9.44 12.20 5.49
CA ASN A 81 -8.73 11.59 6.59
C ASN A 81 -7.23 11.71 6.39
N TYR A 82 -6.51 12.03 7.45
CA TYR A 82 -5.06 11.90 7.54
C TYR A 82 -4.72 10.91 8.64
N PHE A 83 -3.81 10.01 8.36
CA PHE A 83 -3.30 9.07 9.35
C PHE A 83 -1.79 9.10 9.44
N HIS A 84 -1.28 8.78 10.63
CA HIS A 84 0.12 8.58 10.91
C HIS A 84 0.29 7.37 11.81
N ASN A 85 0.96 6.36 11.30
CA ASN A 85 1.26 5.11 11.99
C ASN A 85 2.77 4.99 12.20
N LYS A 86 3.18 4.68 13.43
CA LYS A 86 4.56 4.34 13.77
C LYS A 86 4.56 3.03 14.53
N THR A 87 5.12 2.01 13.93
CA THR A 87 5.30 0.68 14.54
C THR A 87 6.76 0.50 14.91
N LYS A 88 7.04 0.08 16.14
CA LYS A 88 8.37 -0.34 16.61
C LYS A 88 8.45 -1.87 16.65
N ASN A 89 9.67 -2.39 16.59
CA ASN A 89 9.97 -3.82 16.64
C ASN A 89 9.21 -4.60 15.54
N VAL A 90 9.21 -4.08 14.34
CA VAL A 90 8.46 -4.62 13.20
C VAL A 90 9.02 -5.99 12.83
N ILE A 91 8.16 -6.99 12.75
CA ILE A 91 8.54 -8.34 12.31
C ILE A 91 8.16 -8.46 10.84
N ASP A 92 9.15 -8.59 10.00
CA ASP A 92 8.98 -8.80 8.55
C ASP A 92 10.06 -9.75 8.04
N ARG A 93 10.02 -10.10 6.79
CA ARG A 93 11.01 -10.97 6.16
C ARG A 93 12.10 -10.15 5.50
N ASP A 94 13.32 -10.64 5.61
CA ASP A 94 14.46 -10.12 4.88
C ASP A 94 14.50 -10.64 3.41
N SER A 95 15.59 -10.34 2.71
CA SER A 95 15.82 -10.81 1.34
C SER A 95 15.94 -12.33 1.21
N ASN A 96 16.28 -13.02 2.28
CA ASN A 96 16.42 -14.48 2.32
C ASN A 96 15.12 -15.18 2.70
N LEU A 97 14.02 -14.42 2.83
CA LEU A 97 12.71 -14.86 3.34
C LEU A 97 12.73 -15.28 4.82
N GLU A 98 13.79 -14.93 5.55
CA GLU A 98 13.88 -15.14 6.98
C GLU A 98 13.13 -14.03 7.72
N PHE A 99 12.52 -14.39 8.85
CA PHE A 99 11.91 -13.39 9.71
C PHE A 99 12.98 -12.65 10.48
N GLU A 100 12.90 -11.34 10.46
CA GLU A 100 13.75 -10.44 11.23
C GLU A 100 12.91 -9.39 11.96
N GLN A 101 13.48 -8.81 13.01
CA GLN A 101 12.85 -7.74 13.75
C GLN A 101 13.56 -6.42 13.44
N PHE A 102 12.84 -5.52 12.77
CA PHE A 102 13.32 -4.20 12.39
C PHE A 102 12.94 -3.15 13.44
N ASP A 103 13.75 -2.11 13.58
CA ASP A 103 13.54 -1.08 14.60
C ASP A 103 12.17 -0.41 14.52
N ARG A 104 11.79 0.05 13.33
CA ARG A 104 10.53 0.78 13.15
C ARG A 104 10.08 0.91 11.71
N GLN A 105 8.77 0.99 11.57
CA GLN A 105 8.10 1.41 10.33
C GLN A 105 7.30 2.68 10.58
N ILE A 106 7.32 3.59 9.62
CA ILE A 106 6.53 4.83 9.65
C ILE A 106 5.70 4.89 8.38
N ARG A 107 4.38 4.96 8.54
CA ARG A 107 3.43 5.14 7.45
C ARG A 107 2.56 6.35 7.74
N SER A 108 2.38 7.21 6.75
CA SER A 108 1.37 8.26 6.82
C SER A 108 0.79 8.52 5.45
N GLY A 109 -0.45 8.93 5.43
CA GLY A 109 -1.17 9.20 4.20
C GLY A 109 -2.39 10.06 4.42
N ALA A 110 -2.98 10.47 3.31
CA ALA A 110 -4.26 11.17 3.28
C ALA A 110 -5.22 10.39 2.38
N GLU A 111 -6.48 10.36 2.78
CA GLU A 111 -7.57 9.70 2.10
C GLU A 111 -8.71 10.67 1.88
N LEU A 112 -9.27 10.66 0.68
CA LEU A 112 -10.52 11.32 0.34
C LEU A 112 -11.49 10.25 -0.13
N SER A 113 -12.64 10.17 0.50
CA SER A 113 -13.75 9.33 0.06
C SER A 113 -14.97 10.23 -0.15
N THR A 114 -15.62 10.09 -1.29
CA THR A 114 -16.86 10.78 -1.58
C THR A 114 -17.82 9.87 -2.32
N ARG A 115 -19.09 10.05 -2.10
CA ARG A 115 -20.15 9.35 -2.82
C ARG A 115 -21.37 10.25 -3.00
N PHE A 116 -22.08 10.02 -4.07
CA PHE A 116 -23.36 10.67 -4.31
C PHE A 116 -24.36 9.71 -4.96
N ASP A 117 -25.63 9.97 -4.76
CA ASP A 117 -26.74 9.23 -5.36
C ASP A 117 -27.96 10.16 -5.51
N THR A 118 -28.36 10.40 -6.74
CA THR A 118 -29.57 11.17 -7.08
C THR A 118 -30.80 10.28 -7.20
N GLY A 119 -30.64 8.96 -7.08
CA GLY A 119 -31.63 7.94 -7.40
C GLY A 119 -31.53 7.43 -8.84
N ARG A 120 -31.14 8.28 -9.80
CA ARG A 120 -30.86 7.86 -11.20
C ARG A 120 -29.39 7.74 -11.49
N VAL A 121 -28.61 8.71 -11.08
CA VAL A 121 -27.14 8.71 -11.24
C VAL A 121 -26.50 8.59 -9.89
N PHE A 122 -25.49 7.78 -9.80
CA PHE A 122 -24.71 7.59 -8.58
C PHE A 122 -23.23 7.46 -8.90
N GLY A 123 -22.41 7.73 -7.93
CA GLY A 123 -20.97 7.57 -8.07
C GLY A 123 -20.24 7.62 -6.74
N SER A 124 -19.01 7.17 -6.79
CA SER A 124 -18.06 7.25 -5.69
C SER A 124 -16.66 7.56 -6.21
N LEU A 125 -15.88 8.22 -5.38
CA LEU A 125 -14.48 8.48 -5.63
C LEU A 125 -13.72 8.28 -4.33
N ASN A 126 -12.71 7.40 -4.36
CA ASN A 126 -11.75 7.21 -3.29
C ASN A 126 -10.37 7.57 -3.83
N VAL A 127 -9.69 8.45 -3.14
CA VAL A 127 -8.33 8.87 -3.46
C VAL A 127 -7.47 8.64 -2.24
N PHE A 128 -6.42 7.88 -2.41
CA PHE A 128 -5.38 7.67 -1.40
C PHE A 128 -4.08 8.31 -1.85
N ARG A 129 -3.41 9.01 -0.93
CA ARG A 129 -2.06 9.53 -1.13
C ARG A 129 -1.14 9.06 -0.02
N SER A 130 -0.12 8.29 -0.37
CA SER A 130 0.97 7.96 0.53
C SER A 130 1.91 9.15 0.68
N LEU A 131 2.12 9.61 1.92
CA LEU A 131 3.01 10.72 2.24
C LEU A 131 4.34 10.22 2.80
N LYS A 132 4.29 9.19 3.66
CA LYS A 132 5.48 8.52 4.20
C LYS A 132 5.25 7.03 4.18
N ASN A 133 6.27 6.29 3.76
CA ASN A 133 6.36 4.85 3.90
C ASN A 133 7.84 4.53 4.07
N LYS A 134 8.28 4.39 5.32
CA LYS A 134 9.69 4.18 5.66
C LYS A 134 9.84 3.00 6.59
N MET A 135 10.84 2.17 6.32
CA MET A 135 11.36 1.16 7.22
C MET A 135 12.74 1.60 7.66
N CYS A 136 13.03 1.52 8.96
CA CYS A 136 14.29 1.93 9.56
C CYS A 136 14.88 0.79 10.36
N ASP A 137 16.17 0.57 10.19
CA ASP A 137 16.95 -0.39 10.96
C ASP A 137 18.43 -0.04 10.92
N GLU A 138 19.05 0.13 12.06
CA GLU A 138 20.48 0.44 12.16
C GLU A 138 21.34 -0.80 11.85
N THR A 139 20.91 -1.98 12.29
CA THR A 139 21.65 -3.23 12.13
C THR A 139 21.68 -3.68 10.67
N PHE A 140 20.55 -3.57 9.97
CA PHE A 140 20.46 -3.93 8.57
C PHE A 140 21.42 -3.12 7.69
N GLN A 141 21.62 -1.86 8.01
CA GLN A 141 22.55 -1.00 7.29
C GLN A 141 24.01 -1.47 7.39
N TRP A 142 24.37 -2.01 8.53
CA TRP A 142 25.68 -2.63 8.71
C TRP A 142 25.83 -3.93 7.92
N SER A 143 24.78 -4.73 7.80
CA SER A 143 24.83 -6.02 7.11
C SER A 143 24.83 -5.91 5.58
N THR A 144 24.11 -4.94 5.03
CA THR A 144 24.02 -4.74 3.57
C THR A 144 25.26 -4.08 2.97
N VAL A 145 26.07 -3.43 3.77
CA VAL A 145 27.35 -2.86 3.35
C VAL A 145 28.48 -3.64 4.01
N THR A 146 28.48 -4.93 3.84
CA THR A 146 29.58 -5.83 4.27
C THR A 146 30.85 -5.65 3.47
N ALA A 147 31.07 -4.54 2.86
CA ALA A 147 32.33 -4.25 2.27
C ALA A 147 33.13 -3.37 3.23
N GLY A 148 33.60 -3.94 4.33
CA GLY A 148 34.61 -3.30 5.19
C GLY A 148 35.74 -2.66 4.38
N ASP A 149 36.07 -3.28 3.28
CA ASP A 149 37.08 -2.79 2.32
C ASP A 149 36.66 -1.52 1.60
N VAL A 150 35.36 -1.35 1.28
CA VAL A 150 34.87 -0.15 0.59
C VAL A 150 34.83 1.05 1.53
N ASP A 151 34.43 0.86 2.78
CA ASP A 151 34.44 1.93 3.78
C ASP A 151 35.87 2.36 4.09
N ALA A 152 36.81 1.41 4.25
CA ALA A 152 38.21 1.70 4.49
C ALA A 152 38.84 2.45 3.31
N THR A 153 38.55 2.03 2.09
CA THR A 153 39.06 2.69 0.87
C THR A 153 38.49 4.12 0.75
N TYR A 154 37.19 4.28 0.96
CA TYR A 154 36.57 5.60 0.92
C TYR A 154 37.13 6.55 2.00
N PHE A 155 37.34 6.04 3.22
CA PHE A 155 37.93 6.81 4.30
C PHE A 155 39.40 7.18 3.97
N ALA A 156 40.17 6.24 3.45
CA ALA A 156 41.57 6.49 3.09
C ALA A 156 41.69 7.58 2.01
N GLU A 157 40.79 7.61 1.04
CA GLU A 157 40.83 8.57 -0.06
C GLU A 157 40.20 9.93 0.27
N THR A 158 39.20 9.95 1.12
CA THR A 158 38.39 11.18 1.37
C THR A 158 38.50 11.73 2.78
N GLY A 159 39.06 10.95 3.72
CA GLY A 159 39.05 11.27 5.14
C GLY A 159 37.66 11.31 5.79
N LYS A 160 36.65 10.80 5.10
CA LYS A 160 35.26 10.86 5.55
C LYS A 160 34.67 9.45 5.64
N THR A 161 33.80 9.26 6.63
CA THR A 161 32.99 8.03 6.71
C THR A 161 31.81 8.10 5.76
N MET A 162 31.43 6.98 5.16
CA MET A 162 30.22 6.92 4.35
C MET A 162 28.97 7.20 5.20
N SER A 163 28.19 8.18 4.78
CA SER A 163 26.88 8.43 5.38
C SER A 163 25.89 7.37 4.91
N ARG A 164 25.27 6.68 5.86
CA ARG A 164 24.28 5.64 5.59
C ARG A 164 22.92 6.06 6.11
N PRO A 165 21.88 6.04 5.26
CA PRO A 165 20.55 6.36 5.71
C PRO A 165 20.02 5.25 6.63
N VAL A 166 19.55 5.61 7.84
CA VAL A 166 18.94 4.69 8.82
C VAL A 166 17.55 4.22 8.37
N CYS A 167 16.94 4.88 7.40
CA CYS A 167 15.60 4.58 6.92
C CYS A 167 15.56 4.50 5.41
N ASN A 168 14.92 3.46 4.90
CA ASN A 168 14.61 3.31 3.49
C ASN A 168 13.12 3.56 3.23
N HIS A 169 12.82 4.21 2.11
CA HIS A 169 11.45 4.34 1.63
C HIS A 169 11.02 3.01 0.99
N GLY A 170 9.81 2.56 1.29
CA GLY A 170 9.23 1.36 0.70
C GLY A 170 9.63 0.04 1.31
N GLY A 171 10.62 0.00 2.21
CA GLY A 171 11.05 -1.22 2.88
C GLY A 171 12.56 -1.46 2.79
N LEU A 172 13.05 -2.48 3.49
CA LEU A 172 14.48 -2.83 3.58
C LEU A 172 14.87 -4.00 2.69
N SER A 173 13.92 -4.67 2.09
CA SER A 173 14.16 -5.90 1.35
C SER A 173 14.88 -5.70 0.02
N ASP A 174 15.88 -6.53 -0.22
CA ASP A 174 16.63 -6.59 -1.47
C ASP A 174 15.98 -7.49 -2.51
N SER A 175 15.07 -8.36 -2.12
CA SER A 175 14.31 -9.19 -3.04
C SER A 175 12.92 -8.61 -3.21
N GLY A 176 12.45 -8.52 -4.43
CA GLY A 176 11.12 -8.05 -4.76
C GLY A 176 9.96 -8.82 -4.13
N TYR A 177 10.25 -9.86 -3.34
CA TYR A 177 9.26 -10.62 -2.59
C TYR A 177 8.61 -9.83 -1.45
N LEU A 178 9.26 -8.81 -0.93
CA LEU A 178 8.75 -7.99 0.15
C LEU A 178 8.14 -6.66 -0.34
N ALA A 179 7.63 -6.66 -1.55
CA ALA A 179 6.83 -5.58 -2.13
C ALA A 179 5.62 -5.17 -1.28
N SER A 180 5.34 -5.88 -0.18
CA SER A 180 4.30 -5.50 0.79
C SER A 180 4.52 -4.11 1.39
N ALA A 181 5.73 -3.59 1.32
CA ALA A 181 6.06 -2.24 1.73
C ALA A 181 5.98 -1.22 0.58
N LEU A 182 5.93 -1.67 -0.67
CA LEU A 182 5.86 -0.80 -1.84
C LEU A 182 4.41 -0.34 -2.02
N GLN A 183 4.15 0.91 -1.74
CA GLN A 183 2.84 1.51 -1.95
C GLN A 183 2.91 2.55 -3.07
N PRO A 184 1.94 2.57 -3.99
CA PRO A 184 1.83 3.66 -4.95
C PRO A 184 1.67 4.99 -4.19
N ARG A 185 2.21 6.07 -4.76
CA ARG A 185 2.01 7.41 -4.17
C ARG A 185 0.55 7.83 -4.20
N TRP A 186 -0.15 7.44 -5.26
CA TRP A 186 -1.55 7.70 -5.47
C TRP A 186 -2.26 6.42 -5.85
N SER A 187 -3.43 6.21 -5.26
CA SER A 187 -4.42 5.26 -5.72
C SER A 187 -5.76 5.97 -5.84
N ILE A 188 -6.47 5.69 -6.93
CA ILE A 188 -7.77 6.28 -7.20
C ILE A 188 -8.71 5.16 -7.61
N ASP A 189 -9.81 5.03 -6.89
CA ASP A 189 -10.93 4.17 -7.23
C ASP A 189 -12.14 5.05 -7.48
N ALA A 190 -12.69 5.01 -8.68
CA ALA A 190 -13.84 5.79 -9.07
C ALA A 190 -14.92 4.90 -9.67
N GLU A 191 -16.16 5.18 -9.35
CA GLU A 191 -17.33 4.55 -9.96
C GLU A 191 -18.33 5.62 -10.38
N LEU A 192 -18.88 5.47 -11.58
CA LEU A 192 -20.00 6.27 -12.07
C LEU A 192 -21.02 5.34 -12.70
N GLY A 193 -22.26 5.44 -12.25
CA GLY A 193 -23.33 4.59 -12.72
C GLY A 193 -24.67 5.29 -12.88
N SER A 194 -25.56 4.65 -13.58
CA SER A 194 -26.93 5.12 -13.81
C SER A 194 -27.93 3.99 -13.69
N ARG A 195 -29.15 4.35 -13.27
CA ARG A 195 -30.30 3.45 -13.15
C ARG A 195 -31.40 3.87 -14.11
N PHE A 196 -31.92 2.90 -14.83
CA PHE A 196 -32.97 3.04 -15.83
C PHE A 196 -34.12 2.08 -15.56
N LEU A 197 -35.22 2.20 -16.31
CA LEU A 197 -36.37 1.30 -16.27
C LEU A 197 -36.92 1.10 -14.83
N ALA A 198 -37.19 2.21 -14.13
CA ALA A 198 -37.59 2.19 -12.73
C ALA A 198 -36.66 1.36 -11.82
N ASN A 199 -35.35 1.56 -11.98
CA ASN A 199 -34.28 0.88 -11.26
C ASN A 199 -34.17 -0.64 -11.54
N ARG A 200 -34.75 -1.12 -12.62
CA ARG A 200 -34.56 -2.51 -13.06
C ARG A 200 -33.25 -2.72 -13.79
N LEU A 201 -32.77 -1.71 -14.50
CA LEU A 201 -31.50 -1.73 -15.18
C LEU A 201 -30.52 -0.78 -14.49
N GLU A 202 -29.40 -1.28 -14.05
CA GLU A 202 -28.27 -0.52 -13.50
C GLU A 202 -27.02 -0.79 -14.34
N THR A 203 -26.32 0.27 -14.71
CA THR A 203 -25.03 0.16 -15.43
C THR A 203 -24.06 1.14 -14.84
N GLY A 204 -22.77 0.79 -14.90
CA GLY A 204 -21.72 1.66 -14.39
C GLY A 204 -20.36 1.30 -14.98
N VAL A 205 -19.46 2.26 -14.84
CA VAL A 205 -18.05 2.12 -15.14
C VAL A 205 -17.25 2.33 -13.87
N ARG A 206 -16.12 1.63 -13.76
CA ARG A 206 -15.17 1.75 -12.66
C ARG A 206 -13.79 2.02 -13.22
N LEU A 207 -13.07 2.87 -12.54
CA LEU A 207 -11.67 3.13 -12.78
C LEU A 207 -10.88 2.72 -11.52
N HIS A 208 -9.89 1.88 -11.72
CA HIS A 208 -8.83 1.61 -10.76
C HIS A 208 -7.54 2.19 -11.31
N TYR A 209 -6.97 3.16 -10.60
CA TYR A 209 -5.72 3.78 -10.98
C TYR A 209 -4.74 3.75 -9.83
N HIS A 210 -3.50 3.42 -10.13
CA HIS A 210 -2.39 3.69 -9.24
C HIS A 210 -1.23 4.35 -9.98
N SER A 211 -0.58 5.26 -9.29
CA SER A 211 0.63 5.90 -9.79
C SER A 211 1.80 4.93 -9.79
N ARG A 212 2.91 5.37 -10.36
CA ARG A 212 4.19 4.68 -10.22
C ARG A 212 4.47 4.37 -8.75
N VAL A 213 4.90 3.15 -8.50
CA VAL A 213 5.49 2.76 -7.22
C VAL A 213 6.96 3.11 -7.27
N TYR A 214 7.44 3.83 -6.27
CA TYR A 214 8.86 4.11 -6.13
C TYR A 214 9.50 2.95 -5.38
N GLU A 215 10.29 2.21 -6.08
CA GLU A 215 11.34 1.42 -5.46
C GLU A 215 12.49 2.37 -5.15
N ASN A 216 12.52 2.84 -3.92
CA ASN A 216 13.40 3.95 -3.52
C ASN A 216 14.81 3.51 -3.16
N ARG A 217 15.22 2.34 -3.57
CA ARG A 217 16.61 1.91 -3.42
C ARG A 217 17.56 2.85 -4.13
N ASN A 218 17.14 3.38 -5.28
CA ASN A 218 17.98 4.26 -6.08
C ASN A 218 18.07 5.68 -5.54
N ASP A 219 16.98 6.27 -5.00
CA ASP A 219 16.99 7.68 -4.60
C ASP A 219 17.77 7.92 -3.29
N ALA A 220 17.74 6.97 -2.36
CA ALA A 220 18.51 7.07 -1.12
C ALA A 220 19.97 6.63 -1.27
N TRP A 221 20.26 5.78 -2.26
CA TRP A 221 21.56 5.18 -2.47
C TRP A 221 22.31 5.77 -3.68
N GLN A 222 21.67 6.57 -4.54
CA GLN A 222 22.33 7.06 -5.74
C GLN A 222 23.64 7.81 -5.50
N PRO A 223 23.78 8.71 -4.52
CA PRO A 223 25.07 9.32 -4.26
C PRO A 223 26.11 8.32 -3.76
N ASN A 224 25.70 7.45 -2.84
CA ASN A 224 26.61 6.45 -2.24
C ASN A 224 26.83 5.26 -3.17
N TYR A 225 25.86 4.95 -4.02
CA TYR A 225 25.92 3.83 -4.95
C TYR A 225 26.96 4.07 -6.07
N ASN A 226 27.03 5.26 -6.63
CA ASN A 226 28.05 5.62 -7.61
C ASN A 226 29.46 5.55 -7.00
N ILE A 227 29.60 6.00 -5.75
CA ILE A 227 30.83 5.90 -4.97
C ILE A 227 31.16 4.43 -4.73
N PHE A 228 30.19 3.63 -4.29
CA PHE A 228 30.36 2.20 -4.02
C PHE A 228 30.85 1.41 -5.25
N ASN A 229 30.27 1.68 -6.43
CA ASN A 229 30.70 1.06 -7.68
C ASN A 229 32.08 1.53 -8.14
N GLN A 230 32.38 2.80 -7.95
CA GLN A 230 33.68 3.37 -8.28
C GLN A 230 34.79 2.67 -7.48
N TYR A 231 34.57 2.47 -6.18
CA TYR A 231 35.57 1.84 -5.30
C TYR A 231 35.65 0.32 -5.42
N ARG A 232 34.59 -0.35 -5.86
CA ARG A 232 34.66 -1.80 -6.16
C ARG A 232 35.29 -2.13 -7.51
N GLY A 233 35.59 -1.14 -8.33
CA GLY A 233 36.10 -1.36 -9.68
C GLY A 233 35.12 -2.11 -10.59
N THR A 234 33.87 -2.23 -10.18
CA THR A 234 32.84 -2.91 -10.95
C THR A 234 31.99 -1.86 -11.65
N ASN A 235 32.15 -1.72 -12.96
CA ASN A 235 31.23 -0.99 -13.83
C ASN A 235 29.84 -1.69 -13.93
N HIS A 236 29.52 -2.54 -12.98
CA HIS A 236 28.23 -3.21 -12.93
C HIS A 236 27.21 -2.18 -12.41
N LYS A 237 26.40 -1.68 -13.33
CA LYS A 237 25.08 -1.19 -12.94
C LYS A 237 24.45 -2.28 -12.09
N PRO A 238 23.81 -1.94 -10.94
CA PRO A 238 23.16 -2.97 -10.17
C PRO A 238 22.23 -3.72 -11.09
N GLN A 239 22.43 -5.00 -11.18
CA GLN A 239 21.48 -5.94 -11.79
C GLN A 239 20.26 -6.14 -10.90
N TYR A 240 20.07 -5.29 -9.90
CA TYR A 240 18.82 -5.23 -9.20
C TYR A 240 17.79 -4.73 -10.20
N ASN A 241 16.90 -5.60 -10.57
CA ASN A 241 15.78 -5.32 -11.42
C ASN A 241 15.15 -4.00 -10.98
N ASP A 242 15.46 -2.94 -11.68
CA ASP A 242 14.72 -1.68 -11.64
C ASP A 242 13.30 -1.99 -12.11
N MET A 243 12.55 -2.79 -11.35
CA MET A 243 11.14 -2.99 -11.60
C MET A 243 10.44 -1.67 -11.34
N ARG A 244 10.48 -0.83 -12.35
CA ARG A 244 9.70 0.39 -12.38
C ARG A 244 8.25 0.02 -12.60
N TRP A 245 7.54 -0.15 -11.51
CA TRP A 245 6.09 -0.30 -11.54
C TRP A 245 5.48 0.92 -12.22
N GLN A 246 5.07 0.75 -13.47
CA GLN A 246 4.47 1.82 -14.27
C GLN A 246 3.11 2.21 -13.69
N PRO A 247 2.66 3.46 -13.92
CA PRO A 247 1.29 3.82 -13.57
C PRO A 247 0.31 2.93 -14.36
N VAL A 248 -0.75 2.53 -13.71
CA VAL A 248 -1.77 1.65 -14.29
C VAL A 248 -3.13 2.27 -14.12
N ALA A 249 -3.91 2.27 -15.20
CA ALA A 249 -5.33 2.57 -15.20
C ALA A 249 -6.08 1.36 -15.76
N VAL A 250 -6.97 0.79 -14.97
CA VAL A 250 -7.83 -0.34 -15.34
C VAL A 250 -9.26 0.14 -15.35
N TRP A 251 -9.95 -0.11 -16.45
CA TRP A 251 -11.35 0.24 -16.64
C TRP A 251 -12.20 -1.01 -16.65
N ASP A 252 -13.22 -1.01 -15.82
CA ASP A 252 -14.25 -2.03 -15.75
C ASP A 252 -15.61 -1.41 -16.08
N ALA A 253 -16.54 -2.23 -16.55
CA ALA A 253 -17.93 -1.83 -16.70
C ALA A 253 -18.85 -2.99 -16.33
N TYR A 254 -20.05 -2.63 -15.90
CA TYR A 254 -21.06 -3.63 -15.58
C TYR A 254 -22.43 -3.20 -16.02
N LEU A 255 -23.27 -4.19 -16.24
CA LEU A 255 -24.70 -4.06 -16.48
C LEU A 255 -25.41 -5.10 -15.63
N ARG A 256 -26.40 -4.65 -14.86
CA ARG A 256 -27.22 -5.49 -14.00
C ARG A 256 -28.68 -5.27 -14.33
N TYR A 257 -29.42 -6.34 -14.64
CA TYR A 257 -30.82 -6.28 -15.00
C TYR A 257 -31.67 -7.18 -14.11
N LYS A 258 -32.65 -6.60 -13.43
CA LYS A 258 -33.62 -7.32 -12.61
C LYS A 258 -34.75 -7.86 -13.48
N ILE A 259 -34.78 -9.18 -13.61
CA ILE A 259 -35.82 -9.92 -14.36
C ILE A 259 -36.89 -10.35 -13.35
N GLY A 260 -37.99 -9.60 -13.28
CA GLY A 260 -39.03 -9.85 -12.29
C GLY A 260 -38.58 -9.54 -10.86
N LYS A 261 -39.13 -10.28 -9.88
CA LYS A 261 -38.89 -10.03 -8.45
C LYS A 261 -37.66 -10.78 -7.90
N ASN A 262 -37.39 -11.94 -8.48
CA ASN A 262 -36.46 -12.91 -7.88
C ASN A 262 -35.22 -13.20 -8.72
N LEU A 263 -35.14 -12.70 -9.95
CA LEU A 263 -34.06 -13.02 -10.85
C LEU A 263 -33.28 -11.76 -11.26
N THR A 264 -31.96 -11.85 -11.24
CA THR A 264 -31.07 -10.78 -11.69
C THR A 264 -30.03 -11.36 -12.64
N ALA A 265 -29.92 -10.77 -13.83
CA ALA A 265 -28.84 -11.03 -14.76
C ALA A 265 -27.77 -9.96 -14.62
N GLU A 266 -26.52 -10.34 -14.72
CA GLU A 266 -25.35 -9.47 -14.62
C GLU A 266 -24.35 -9.76 -15.74
N LEU A 267 -23.84 -8.70 -16.35
CA LEU A 267 -22.72 -8.72 -17.29
C LEU A 267 -21.63 -7.84 -16.74
N VAL A 268 -20.44 -8.37 -16.56
CA VAL A 268 -19.27 -7.63 -16.06
C VAL A 268 -18.12 -7.79 -17.04
N GLY A 269 -17.56 -6.68 -17.48
CA GLY A 269 -16.33 -6.63 -18.23
C GLY A 269 -15.23 -6.01 -17.35
N SER A 270 -14.18 -6.74 -17.09
CA SER A 270 -13.02 -6.29 -16.33
C SER A 270 -11.83 -6.07 -17.25
N ASN A 271 -11.00 -5.08 -16.91
CA ASN A 271 -9.83 -4.68 -17.69
C ASN A 271 -10.17 -4.47 -19.18
N LEU A 272 -11.18 -3.67 -19.47
CA LEU A 272 -11.74 -3.47 -20.82
C LEU A 272 -10.68 -2.96 -21.83
N THR A 273 -9.69 -2.24 -21.36
CA THR A 273 -8.58 -1.75 -22.17
C THR A 273 -7.52 -2.82 -22.43
N ASN A 274 -7.69 -4.02 -21.89
CA ASN A 274 -6.75 -5.13 -21.97
C ASN A 274 -5.31 -4.73 -21.60
N ARG A 275 -5.19 -3.95 -20.50
CA ARG A 275 -3.90 -3.49 -20.02
C ARG A 275 -3.13 -4.66 -19.42
N TYR A 276 -1.90 -4.89 -19.91
CA TYR A 276 -0.94 -5.77 -19.24
C TYR A 276 -0.28 -5.02 -18.10
N TYR A 277 -0.34 -5.55 -16.90
CA TYR A 277 0.30 -4.94 -15.72
C TYR A 277 0.58 -5.97 -14.65
N LEU A 278 1.54 -5.65 -13.79
CA LEU A 278 1.80 -6.33 -12.53
C LEU A 278 1.17 -5.50 -11.42
N ASP A 279 0.39 -6.16 -10.56
CA ASP A 279 -0.17 -5.49 -9.38
C ASP A 279 0.93 -5.28 -8.33
N PRO A 280 1.27 -4.04 -7.96
CA PRO A 280 2.32 -3.76 -6.99
C PRO A 280 1.99 -4.27 -5.58
N MET A 281 0.72 -4.52 -5.29
CA MET A 281 0.28 -5.10 -4.02
C MET A 281 0.30 -6.63 -4.04
N SER A 282 0.45 -7.22 -5.21
CA SER A 282 0.64 -8.66 -5.36
C SER A 282 2.09 -9.01 -5.02
N ARG A 283 2.27 -10.01 -4.16
CA ARG A 283 3.59 -10.55 -3.83
C ARG A 283 4.14 -11.48 -4.92
N SER A 284 3.42 -11.66 -6.00
CA SER A 284 3.84 -12.47 -7.13
C SER A 284 4.17 -11.58 -8.32
N TYR A 285 5.18 -11.98 -9.07
CA TYR A 285 5.50 -11.37 -10.36
C TYR A 285 4.54 -11.83 -11.49
N MET A 286 3.39 -12.35 -11.11
CA MET A 286 2.39 -12.76 -12.08
C MET A 286 1.63 -11.54 -12.60
N PRO A 287 1.41 -11.46 -13.90
CA PRO A 287 0.59 -10.39 -14.46
C PRO A 287 -0.86 -10.54 -13.99
N ALA A 288 -1.51 -9.40 -13.82
CA ALA A 288 -2.93 -9.38 -13.58
C ALA A 288 -3.69 -9.93 -14.80
N PRO A 289 -4.90 -10.49 -14.61
CA PRO A 289 -5.71 -10.99 -15.71
C PRO A 289 -5.95 -9.94 -16.79
N GLY A 290 -5.86 -10.33 -18.03
CA GLY A 290 -6.26 -9.50 -19.17
C GLY A 290 -7.77 -9.22 -19.17
N ARG A 291 -8.27 -8.66 -20.27
CA ARG A 291 -9.70 -8.40 -20.42
C ARG A 291 -10.52 -9.68 -20.20
N THR A 292 -11.46 -9.59 -19.27
CA THR A 292 -12.34 -10.71 -18.90
C THR A 292 -13.78 -10.26 -18.99
N ILE A 293 -14.63 -11.11 -19.51
CA ILE A 293 -16.09 -10.91 -19.55
C ILE A 293 -16.74 -12.04 -18.75
N ARG A 294 -17.61 -11.67 -17.82
CA ARG A 294 -18.36 -12.61 -17.00
C ARG A 294 -19.85 -12.33 -17.16
N ILE A 295 -20.62 -13.37 -17.35
CA ILE A 295 -22.09 -13.36 -17.33
C ILE A 295 -22.54 -14.18 -16.12
N GLY A 296 -23.49 -13.66 -15.37
CA GLY A 296 -24.04 -14.31 -14.19
C GLY A 296 -25.56 -14.14 -14.11
N ILE A 297 -26.22 -15.14 -13.53
CA ILE A 297 -27.65 -15.08 -13.20
C ILE A 297 -27.79 -15.48 -11.74
N THR A 298 -28.45 -14.65 -10.95
CA THR A 298 -28.73 -14.89 -9.53
C THR A 298 -30.23 -15.00 -9.31
N GLY A 299 -30.69 -16.09 -8.73
CA GLY A 299 -32.07 -16.33 -8.31
C GLY A 299 -32.20 -16.32 -6.79
N LYS A 300 -33.31 -15.74 -6.29
CA LYS A 300 -33.74 -15.85 -4.89
C LYS A 300 -35.01 -16.66 -4.84
N PHE A 301 -35.01 -17.71 -4.07
CA PHE A 301 -36.15 -18.61 -3.90
C PHE A 301 -36.73 -18.51 -2.50
#